data_1f33386cd4e309dbbe7b98c2453988a6
#
_entry.id   1f33386cd4e309dbbe7b98c2453988a6
#
_cell.length_a   1.000
_cell.length_b   1.000
_cell.length_c   1.000
_cell.angle_alpha   90.00
_cell.angle_beta   90.00
_cell.angle_gamma   90.00
#
_symmetry.space_group_name_H-M   'P 1'
#
loop_
_entity.id
_entity.type
_entity.pdbx_description
1 polymer ?
#
loop_
_entity_poly.entity_id
_entity_poly.type
_entity_poly.pdbx_seq_one_letter_code
_entity_poly.pdbx_strand_id
1 'polypeptide(L)'
;MPVTGAGFINRLARTCFWAGLALLPVAAQAAEEDPWEGVNRAIFRFNDTLDTYALKPIAQGYEFITPQFLEDGIHNMFKNIGEVTNFANDVLQAKPEAAGVDTARLIINTTFGLLGFFDVGTKMGLQRNDEDFGQTLGHWGVGSGPFVMLPFFGPSTVRDAFAKYPDTYTTPYRYIDHVPTRNTAFGVSVVDTRASLLSAEKLINGDKYIFIRNAYLQNREFKVKDGKVVDDF
;
A
#
# COMPACT_ATOMS: atom_id res chain seq x y z
N MET A 1 -52.37 -23.12 14.28
CA MET A 1 -51.63 -22.45 13.17
C MET A 1 -50.36 -21.86 13.77
N PRO A 2 -49.17 -22.37 13.49
CA PRO A 2 -47.93 -21.79 13.99
C PRO A 2 -47.46 -20.68 13.08
N VAL A 3 -47.27 -19.49 13.64
CA VAL A 3 -46.71 -18.33 12.96
C VAL A 3 -45.17 -18.52 12.96
N THR A 4 -44.61 -18.72 11.76
CA THR A 4 -43.22 -18.96 11.54
C THR A 4 -42.39 -17.67 11.75
N GLY A 5 -41.50 -17.65 12.75
CA GLY A 5 -40.64 -16.53 13.14
C GLY A 5 -39.52 -16.17 12.17
N ALA A 6 -39.47 -16.76 10.96
CA ALA A 6 -38.41 -16.52 9.96
C ALA A 6 -38.52 -15.15 9.23
N GLY A 7 -39.69 -14.52 9.25
CA GLY A 7 -39.92 -13.25 8.56
C GLY A 7 -39.39 -12.00 9.31
N PHE A 8 -39.25 -12.10 10.64
CA PHE A 8 -38.87 -10.97 11.47
C PHE A 8 -37.35 -10.75 11.51
N ILE A 9 -36.59 -11.84 11.56
CA ILE A 9 -35.12 -11.79 11.58
C ILE A 9 -34.56 -11.26 10.25
N ASN A 10 -35.17 -11.64 9.12
CA ASN A 10 -34.75 -11.14 7.79
C ASN A 10 -35.07 -9.65 7.57
N ARG A 11 -36.07 -9.10 8.23
CA ARG A 11 -36.37 -7.66 8.13
C ARG A 11 -35.41 -6.83 8.98
N LEU A 12 -35.04 -7.30 10.16
CA LEU A 12 -34.03 -6.62 11.02
C LEU A 12 -32.63 -6.66 10.40
N ALA A 13 -32.22 -7.78 9.83
CA ALA A 13 -30.92 -7.87 9.13
C ALA A 13 -30.82 -6.95 7.89
N ARG A 14 -31.92 -6.83 7.12
CA ARG A 14 -31.98 -5.91 5.98
C ARG A 14 -31.99 -4.45 6.39
N THR A 15 -32.66 -4.08 7.48
CA THR A 15 -32.68 -2.69 7.97
C THR A 15 -31.33 -2.28 8.55
N CYS A 16 -30.62 -3.17 9.25
CA CYS A 16 -29.26 -2.89 9.75
C CYS A 16 -28.24 -2.75 8.62
N PHE A 17 -28.36 -3.55 7.54
CA PHE A 17 -27.49 -3.46 6.38
C PHE A 17 -27.65 -2.13 5.62
N TRP A 18 -28.90 -1.66 5.43
CA TRP A 18 -29.17 -0.38 4.73
C TRP A 18 -28.91 0.85 5.62
N ALA A 19 -29.03 0.75 6.93
CA ALA A 19 -28.66 1.84 7.85
C ALA A 19 -27.15 2.09 7.91
N GLY A 20 -26.33 1.03 7.72
CA GLY A 20 -24.86 1.16 7.60
C GLY A 20 -24.40 1.82 6.29
N LEU A 21 -25.17 1.65 5.20
CA LEU A 21 -24.81 2.23 3.88
C LEU A 21 -25.19 3.72 3.74
N ALA A 22 -26.12 4.22 4.55
CA ALA A 22 -26.61 5.60 4.46
C ALA A 22 -25.68 6.65 5.09
N LEU A 23 -24.59 6.24 5.74
CA LEU A 23 -23.62 7.14 6.38
C LEU A 23 -22.40 7.45 5.50
N LEU A 24 -22.34 6.96 4.26
CA LEU A 24 -21.16 7.07 3.39
C LEU A 24 -21.03 8.31 2.48
N PRO A 25 -21.99 9.23 2.27
CA PRO A 25 -21.78 10.32 1.31
C PRO A 25 -21.16 11.60 1.85
N VAL A 26 -20.79 11.71 3.14
CA VAL A 26 -20.33 12.98 3.71
C VAL A 26 -18.81 13.21 3.59
N ALA A 27 -18.02 12.20 3.21
CA ALA A 27 -16.54 12.30 3.21
C ALA A 27 -15.90 12.74 1.88
N ALA A 28 -16.68 12.97 0.82
CA ALA A 28 -16.11 13.15 -0.52
C ALA A 28 -15.62 14.58 -0.83
N GLN A 29 -15.83 15.57 0.04
CA GLN A 29 -15.50 16.97 -0.24
C GLN A 29 -14.35 17.57 0.60
N ALA A 30 -13.72 16.79 1.48
CA ALA A 30 -12.70 17.31 2.40
C ALA A 30 -11.24 17.03 1.96
N ALA A 31 -11.01 16.66 0.69
CA ALA A 31 -9.67 16.26 0.22
C ALA A 31 -8.69 17.44 -0.01
N GLU A 32 -9.14 18.70 0.01
CA GLU A 32 -8.29 19.87 -0.24
C GLU A 32 -7.66 20.48 1.02
N GLU A 33 -8.19 20.22 2.18
CA GLU A 33 -7.64 20.75 3.43
C GLU A 33 -7.13 19.63 4.34
N ASP A 34 -5.95 19.82 4.94
CA ASP A 34 -5.40 18.94 5.96
C ASP A 34 -5.91 19.40 7.34
N PRO A 35 -7.07 18.92 7.80
CA PRO A 35 -7.70 19.41 9.03
C PRO A 35 -6.88 19.09 10.29
N TRP A 36 -5.91 18.18 10.18
CA TRP A 36 -5.04 17.75 11.27
C TRP A 36 -3.57 18.13 11.04
N GLU A 37 -3.30 19.15 10.22
CA GLU A 37 -1.94 19.54 9.84
C GLU A 37 -1.00 19.69 11.06
N GLY A 38 -1.48 20.29 12.16
CA GLY A 38 -0.66 20.47 13.36
C GLY A 38 -0.17 19.15 13.96
N VAL A 39 -1.06 18.15 14.05
CA VAL A 39 -0.74 16.80 14.54
C VAL A 39 0.10 16.06 13.51
N ASN A 40 -0.28 16.10 12.25
CA ASN A 40 0.44 15.47 11.15
C ASN A 40 1.89 15.97 11.03
N ARG A 41 2.11 17.28 11.16
CA ARG A 41 3.47 17.86 11.20
C ARG A 41 4.27 17.43 12.44
N ALA A 42 3.62 17.24 13.59
CA ALA A 42 4.32 16.75 14.78
C ALA A 42 4.81 15.31 14.58
N ILE A 43 3.93 14.44 14.04
CA ILE A 43 4.27 13.05 13.71
C ILE A 43 5.29 13.00 12.58
N PHE A 44 5.15 13.85 11.56
CA PHE A 44 6.14 13.98 10.49
C PHE A 44 7.53 14.30 11.04
N ARG A 45 7.67 15.29 11.94
CA ARG A 45 8.95 15.62 12.55
C ARG A 45 9.54 14.45 13.34
N PHE A 46 8.72 13.68 14.03
CA PHE A 46 9.14 12.46 14.69
C PHE A 46 9.69 11.44 13.68
N ASN A 47 8.93 11.14 12.62
CA ASN A 47 9.35 10.21 11.58
C ASN A 47 10.62 10.70 10.86
N ASP A 48 10.70 11.98 10.51
CA ASP A 48 11.84 12.60 9.83
C ASP A 48 13.11 12.58 10.69
N THR A 49 12.95 12.76 12.00
CA THR A 49 14.06 12.63 12.95
C THR A 49 14.58 11.19 12.98
N LEU A 50 13.69 10.20 13.10
CA LEU A 50 14.08 8.78 13.06
C LEU A 50 14.73 8.41 11.72
N ASP A 51 14.18 8.88 10.61
CA ASP A 51 14.77 8.66 9.29
C ASP A 51 16.17 9.25 9.22
N THR A 52 16.32 10.52 9.55
CA THR A 52 17.57 11.26 9.43
C THR A 52 18.70 10.65 10.26
N TYR A 53 18.42 10.23 11.50
CA TYR A 53 19.45 9.76 12.44
C TYR A 53 19.60 8.25 12.51
N ALA A 54 18.66 7.48 12.01
CA ALA A 54 18.71 6.03 12.04
C ALA A 54 18.52 5.40 10.66
N LEU A 55 17.35 5.51 10.04
CA LEU A 55 17.03 4.72 8.87
C LEU A 55 17.83 5.14 7.63
N LYS A 56 17.97 6.44 7.39
CA LYS A 56 18.72 6.97 6.25
C LYS A 56 20.23 6.60 6.30
N PRO A 57 20.96 6.75 7.42
CA PRO A 57 22.34 6.27 7.50
C PRO A 57 22.48 4.76 7.26
N ILE A 58 21.53 3.95 7.77
CA ILE A 58 21.53 2.50 7.53
C ILE A 58 21.29 2.21 6.04
N ALA A 59 20.33 2.89 5.39
CA ALA A 59 20.05 2.74 3.98
C ALA A 59 21.24 3.17 3.09
N GLN A 60 21.91 4.26 3.44
CA GLN A 60 23.14 4.70 2.76
C GLN A 60 24.28 3.69 2.94
N GLY A 61 24.42 3.11 4.14
CA GLY A 61 25.38 2.04 4.39
C GLY A 61 25.07 0.79 3.57
N TYR A 62 23.80 0.42 3.47
CA TYR A 62 23.33 -0.68 2.63
C TYR A 62 23.68 -0.44 1.16
N GLU A 63 23.32 0.71 0.59
CA GLU A 63 23.67 1.10 -0.79
C GLU A 63 25.18 1.12 -1.04
N PHE A 64 25.97 1.55 -0.04
CA PHE A 64 27.42 1.62 -0.17
C PHE A 64 28.10 0.24 -0.19
N ILE A 65 27.63 -0.72 0.60
CA ILE A 65 28.26 -2.05 0.71
C ILE A 65 27.67 -3.08 -0.25
N THR A 66 26.47 -2.84 -0.78
CA THR A 66 25.75 -3.79 -1.63
C THR A 66 25.94 -3.42 -3.10
N PRO A 67 26.56 -4.27 -3.93
CA PRO A 67 26.62 -4.02 -5.36
C PRO A 67 25.22 -3.89 -5.98
N GLN A 68 25.03 -3.01 -6.94
CA GLN A 68 23.73 -2.66 -7.55
C GLN A 68 22.92 -3.90 -7.98
N PHE A 69 23.57 -4.90 -8.58
CA PHE A 69 22.87 -6.11 -9.02
C PHE A 69 22.28 -6.94 -7.88
N LEU A 70 22.90 -6.91 -6.69
CA LEU A 70 22.37 -7.56 -5.47
C LEU A 70 21.23 -6.74 -4.87
N GLU A 71 21.36 -5.42 -4.86
CA GLU A 71 20.32 -4.50 -4.42
C GLU A 71 19.06 -4.67 -5.28
N ASP A 72 19.20 -4.60 -6.61
CA ASP A 72 18.11 -4.85 -7.56
C ASP A 72 17.47 -6.24 -7.34
N GLY A 73 18.28 -7.25 -7.13
CA GLY A 73 17.82 -8.61 -6.88
C GLY A 73 17.03 -8.76 -5.58
N ILE A 74 17.53 -8.18 -4.49
CA ILE A 74 16.82 -8.17 -3.19
C ILE A 74 15.50 -7.40 -3.31
N HIS A 75 15.52 -6.25 -3.95
CA HIS A 75 14.33 -5.44 -4.20
C HIS A 75 13.28 -6.22 -5.01
N ASN A 76 13.70 -6.91 -6.07
CA ASN A 76 12.81 -7.76 -6.88
C ASN A 76 12.22 -8.92 -6.07
N MET A 77 12.99 -9.54 -5.16
CA MET A 77 12.46 -10.59 -4.27
C MET A 77 11.34 -10.06 -3.37
N PHE A 78 11.52 -8.86 -2.79
CA PHE A 78 10.45 -8.23 -1.98
C PHE A 78 9.23 -7.87 -2.83
N LYS A 79 9.42 -7.37 -4.04
CA LYS A 79 8.34 -7.13 -4.99
C LYS A 79 7.61 -8.42 -5.37
N ASN A 80 8.34 -9.51 -5.60
CA ASN A 80 7.75 -10.81 -5.91
C ASN A 80 6.87 -11.34 -4.76
N ILE A 81 7.30 -11.15 -3.51
CA ILE A 81 6.47 -11.45 -2.34
C ILE A 81 5.19 -10.59 -2.33
N GLY A 82 5.27 -9.35 -2.76
CA GLY A 82 4.15 -8.41 -2.86
C GLY A 82 3.09 -8.81 -3.90
N GLU A 83 3.43 -9.63 -4.92
CA GLU A 83 2.46 -10.09 -5.93
C GLU A 83 1.27 -10.85 -5.31
N VAL A 84 1.45 -11.46 -4.12
CA VAL A 84 0.35 -12.12 -3.39
C VAL A 84 -0.69 -11.10 -2.94
N THR A 85 -0.25 -9.94 -2.44
CA THR A 85 -1.14 -8.86 -2.02
C THR A 85 -1.82 -8.22 -3.23
N ASN A 86 -1.07 -7.98 -4.31
CA ASN A 86 -1.60 -7.46 -5.57
C ASN A 86 -2.71 -8.37 -6.10
N PHE A 87 -2.41 -9.65 -6.28
CA PHE A 87 -3.38 -10.67 -6.73
C PHE A 87 -4.67 -10.67 -5.89
N ALA A 88 -4.55 -10.64 -4.55
CA ALA A 88 -5.70 -10.66 -3.68
C ALA A 88 -6.59 -9.42 -3.89
N ASN A 89 -5.98 -8.25 -4.05
CA ASN A 89 -6.69 -7.00 -4.27
C ASN A 89 -7.27 -6.90 -5.68
N ASP A 90 -6.58 -7.37 -6.71
CA ASP A 90 -7.12 -7.46 -8.07
C ASP A 90 -8.35 -8.36 -8.16
N VAL A 91 -8.34 -9.50 -7.46
CA VAL A 91 -9.52 -10.36 -7.34
C VAL A 91 -10.69 -9.63 -6.66
N LEU A 92 -10.42 -8.90 -5.56
CA LEU A 92 -11.43 -8.13 -4.85
C LEU A 92 -11.98 -6.96 -5.67
N GLN A 93 -11.19 -6.42 -6.59
CA GLN A 93 -11.57 -5.37 -7.52
C GLN A 93 -12.20 -5.90 -8.82
N ALA A 94 -12.36 -7.23 -8.95
CA ALA A 94 -12.85 -7.89 -10.16
C ALA A 94 -12.02 -7.57 -11.42
N LYS A 95 -10.69 -7.53 -11.29
CA LYS A 95 -9.69 -7.32 -12.36
C LYS A 95 -9.00 -8.64 -12.75
N PRO A 96 -9.67 -9.57 -13.47
CA PRO A 96 -9.13 -10.91 -13.71
C PRO A 96 -7.86 -10.91 -14.57
N GLU A 97 -7.69 -9.94 -15.46
CA GLU A 97 -6.49 -9.81 -16.29
C GLU A 97 -5.28 -9.45 -15.44
N ALA A 98 -5.40 -8.45 -14.55
CA ALA A 98 -4.35 -8.05 -13.63
C ALA A 98 -3.99 -9.18 -12.66
N ALA A 99 -4.99 -9.82 -12.05
CA ALA A 99 -4.79 -11.00 -11.20
C ALA A 99 -4.09 -12.15 -11.94
N GLY A 100 -4.39 -12.35 -13.22
CA GLY A 100 -3.70 -13.31 -14.09
C GLY A 100 -2.24 -12.96 -14.33
N VAL A 101 -1.93 -11.67 -14.54
CA VAL A 101 -0.57 -11.16 -14.67
C VAL A 101 0.22 -11.36 -13.38
N ASP A 102 -0.33 -10.99 -12.22
CA ASP A 102 0.33 -11.17 -10.92
C ASP A 102 0.64 -12.64 -10.63
N THR A 103 -0.32 -13.53 -10.93
CA THR A 103 -0.12 -14.97 -10.79
C THR A 103 1.02 -15.46 -11.69
N ALA A 104 1.03 -15.05 -12.96
CA ALA A 104 2.07 -15.41 -13.91
C ALA A 104 3.44 -14.88 -13.47
N ARG A 105 3.51 -13.62 -13.03
CA ARG A 105 4.74 -13.01 -12.49
C ARG A 105 5.26 -13.77 -11.28
N LEU A 106 4.40 -14.05 -10.30
CA LEU A 106 4.77 -14.80 -9.11
C LEU A 106 5.36 -16.16 -9.46
N ILE A 107 4.72 -16.92 -10.35
CA ILE A 107 5.21 -18.25 -10.77
C ILE A 107 6.53 -18.13 -11.54
N ILE A 108 6.59 -17.26 -12.54
CA ILE A 108 7.75 -17.11 -13.43
C ILE A 108 8.95 -16.57 -12.64
N ASN A 109 8.76 -15.52 -11.86
CA ASN A 109 9.85 -14.93 -11.08
C ASN A 109 10.32 -15.85 -9.96
N THR A 110 9.43 -16.63 -9.34
CA THR A 110 9.82 -17.59 -8.31
C THR A 110 10.61 -18.78 -8.92
N THR A 111 10.18 -19.31 -10.06
CA THR A 111 10.79 -20.50 -10.67
C THR A 111 12.01 -20.17 -11.52
N PHE A 112 11.89 -19.25 -12.46
CA PHE A 112 12.96 -18.89 -13.39
C PHE A 112 13.79 -17.70 -12.93
N GLY A 113 13.24 -16.89 -12.03
CA GLY A 113 13.89 -15.71 -11.46
C GLY A 113 14.58 -15.93 -10.11
N LEU A 114 14.83 -17.19 -9.69
CA LEU A 114 15.45 -17.53 -8.40
C LEU A 114 14.73 -16.86 -7.22
N LEU A 115 13.49 -17.27 -6.94
CA LEU A 115 12.64 -16.69 -5.90
C LEU A 115 12.32 -15.19 -6.10
N GLY A 116 12.39 -14.72 -7.34
CA GLY A 116 12.14 -13.32 -7.68
C GLY A 116 13.37 -12.43 -7.73
N PHE A 117 14.59 -12.96 -7.49
CA PHE A 117 15.83 -12.19 -7.60
C PHE A 117 15.97 -11.54 -9.00
N PHE A 118 15.63 -12.28 -10.06
CA PHE A 118 15.54 -11.75 -11.41
C PHE A 118 14.07 -11.53 -11.78
N ASP A 119 13.71 -10.31 -12.19
CA ASP A 119 12.38 -10.01 -12.71
C ASP A 119 12.28 -10.47 -14.17
N VAL A 120 12.03 -11.76 -14.37
CA VAL A 120 11.81 -12.39 -15.67
C VAL A 120 10.46 -11.98 -16.24
N GLY A 121 9.43 -11.83 -15.40
CA GLY A 121 8.10 -11.44 -15.80
C GLY A 121 8.07 -10.12 -16.58
N THR A 122 8.74 -9.08 -16.08
CA THR A 122 8.85 -7.79 -16.78
C THR A 122 9.56 -7.94 -18.14
N LYS A 123 10.60 -8.79 -18.25
CA LYS A 123 11.28 -9.06 -19.53
C LYS A 123 10.38 -9.81 -20.52
N MET A 124 9.37 -10.53 -20.05
CA MET A 124 8.34 -11.19 -20.87
C MET A 124 7.16 -10.27 -21.21
N GLY A 125 7.19 -9.01 -20.80
CA GLY A 125 6.12 -8.03 -21.05
C GLY A 125 4.99 -8.02 -20.02
N LEU A 126 5.10 -8.80 -18.95
CA LEU A 126 4.13 -8.80 -17.85
C LEU A 126 4.44 -7.61 -16.93
N GLN A 127 3.71 -6.51 -17.12
CA GLN A 127 3.91 -5.31 -16.31
C GLN A 127 3.34 -5.53 -14.91
N ARG A 128 4.10 -5.08 -13.89
CA ARG A 128 3.66 -5.11 -12.51
C ARG A 128 2.69 -3.98 -12.23
N ASN A 129 1.61 -4.28 -11.54
CA ASN A 129 0.81 -3.31 -10.83
C ASN A 129 1.13 -3.36 -9.33
N ASP A 130 0.75 -2.32 -8.60
CA ASP A 130 0.87 -2.26 -7.14
C ASP A 130 -0.51 -2.01 -6.56
N GLU A 131 -1.10 -3.05 -5.99
CA GLU A 131 -2.42 -3.00 -5.40
C GLU A 131 -2.40 -3.24 -3.89
N ASP A 132 -3.30 -2.55 -3.18
CA ASP A 132 -3.53 -2.72 -1.76
C ASP A 132 -5.01 -2.58 -1.41
N PHE A 133 -5.39 -2.93 -0.20
CA PHE A 133 -6.79 -2.91 0.22
C PHE A 133 -7.36 -1.48 0.28
N GLY A 134 -6.55 -0.45 0.46
CA GLY A 134 -6.99 0.94 0.37
C GLY A 134 -7.40 1.33 -1.04
N GLN A 135 -6.69 0.82 -2.07
CA GLN A 135 -7.09 0.96 -3.46
C GLN A 135 -8.39 0.19 -3.74
N THR A 136 -8.50 -1.03 -3.22
CA THR A 136 -9.73 -1.83 -3.31
C THR A 136 -10.93 -1.09 -2.73
N LEU A 137 -10.80 -0.50 -1.53
CA LEU A 137 -11.85 0.34 -0.95
C LEU A 137 -12.17 1.56 -1.81
N GLY A 138 -11.13 2.22 -2.38
CA GLY A 138 -11.30 3.33 -3.30
C GLY A 138 -12.03 2.92 -4.58
N HIS A 139 -11.68 1.77 -5.17
CA HIS A 139 -12.36 1.19 -6.31
C HIS A 139 -13.85 0.89 -6.03
N TRP A 140 -14.18 0.48 -4.80
CA TRP A 140 -15.57 0.29 -4.35
C TRP A 140 -16.29 1.60 -4.01
N GLY A 141 -15.65 2.76 -4.21
CA GLY A 141 -16.25 4.08 -3.99
C GLY A 141 -16.12 4.64 -2.57
N VAL A 142 -15.29 4.01 -1.71
CA VAL A 142 -15.00 4.57 -0.38
C VAL A 142 -14.04 5.76 -0.54
N GLY A 143 -14.47 6.94 -0.10
CA GLY A 143 -13.64 8.14 -0.12
C GLY A 143 -12.36 7.99 0.70
N SER A 144 -11.30 8.69 0.32
CA SER A 144 -10.00 8.65 1.02
C SER A 144 -10.09 9.14 2.47
N GLY A 145 -11.01 10.06 2.76
CA GLY A 145 -11.03 10.82 3.99
C GLY A 145 -9.84 11.77 4.13
N PRO A 146 -9.68 12.43 5.28
CA PRO A 146 -8.57 13.34 5.55
C PRO A 146 -7.21 12.66 5.45
N PHE A 147 -6.18 13.47 5.12
CA PHE A 147 -4.80 13.05 5.21
C PHE A 147 -4.39 12.81 6.67
N VAL A 148 -3.61 11.75 6.91
CA VAL A 148 -3.04 11.42 8.22
C VAL A 148 -1.57 11.02 8.06
N MET A 149 -0.73 11.50 8.95
CA MET A 149 0.64 11.03 9.08
C MET A 149 0.70 9.97 10.18
N LEU A 150 1.12 8.76 9.81
CA LEU A 150 1.21 7.65 10.77
C LEU A 150 2.61 7.56 11.38
N PRO A 151 2.75 7.39 12.72
CA PRO A 151 4.04 7.11 13.32
C PRO A 151 4.68 5.87 12.70
N PHE A 152 5.93 5.94 12.30
CA PHE A 152 6.74 4.92 11.62
C PHE A 152 6.28 4.55 10.20
N PHE A 153 5.00 4.67 9.87
CA PHE A 153 4.44 4.23 8.58
C PHE A 153 4.34 5.35 7.53
N GLY A 154 4.55 6.61 7.94
CA GLY A 154 4.57 7.74 7.01
C GLY A 154 3.18 8.20 6.56
N PRO A 155 3.08 8.79 5.34
CA PRO A 155 1.86 9.40 4.82
C PRO A 155 0.77 8.36 4.57
N SER A 156 -0.48 8.74 4.84
CA SER A 156 -1.66 7.92 4.63
C SER A 156 -2.91 8.79 4.49
N THR A 157 -4.05 8.18 4.21
CA THR A 157 -5.37 8.75 4.45
C THR A 157 -6.10 7.93 5.52
N VAL A 158 -7.23 8.41 6.01
CA VAL A 158 -8.03 7.66 6.98
C VAL A 158 -8.40 6.29 6.39
N ARG A 159 -8.93 6.24 5.15
CA ARG A 159 -9.24 4.98 4.46
C ARG A 159 -8.03 4.04 4.42
N ASP A 160 -6.90 4.55 3.93
CA ASP A 160 -5.71 3.74 3.69
C ASP A 160 -5.04 3.30 5.00
N ALA A 161 -5.14 4.09 6.06
CA ALA A 161 -4.67 3.71 7.39
C ALA A 161 -5.41 2.49 7.94
N PHE A 162 -6.75 2.46 7.81
CA PHE A 162 -7.54 1.29 8.18
C PHE A 162 -7.29 0.09 7.27
N ALA A 163 -7.07 0.33 5.98
CA ALA A 163 -6.80 -0.70 4.99
C ALA A 163 -5.48 -1.45 5.22
N LYS A 164 -4.50 -0.84 5.88
CA LYS A 164 -3.24 -1.53 6.24
C LYS A 164 -3.47 -2.79 7.08
N TYR A 165 -4.52 -2.84 7.89
CA TYR A 165 -4.78 -4.01 8.71
C TYR A 165 -5.20 -5.25 7.89
N PRO A 166 -6.19 -5.21 7.00
CA PRO A 166 -6.48 -6.30 6.07
C PRO A 166 -5.26 -6.71 5.20
N ASP A 167 -4.45 -5.77 4.73
CA ASP A 167 -3.24 -6.09 3.94
C ASP A 167 -2.23 -6.96 4.71
N THR A 168 -2.21 -6.89 6.04
CA THR A 168 -1.35 -7.78 6.83
C THR A 168 -1.70 -9.26 6.65
N TYR A 169 -2.93 -9.60 6.27
CA TYR A 169 -3.37 -10.98 6.05
C TYR A 169 -2.98 -11.51 4.68
N THR A 170 -2.77 -10.66 3.69
CA THR A 170 -2.29 -11.04 2.36
C THR A 170 -0.77 -11.06 2.26
N THR A 171 -0.09 -10.44 3.23
CA THR A 171 1.37 -10.37 3.27
C THR A 171 1.98 -11.67 3.77
N PRO A 172 2.83 -12.38 2.98
CA PRO A 172 3.42 -13.66 3.36
C PRO A 172 4.28 -13.63 4.62
N TYR A 173 4.84 -12.49 5.00
CA TYR A 173 5.65 -12.35 6.22
C TYR A 173 4.91 -12.77 7.49
N ARG A 174 3.60 -12.55 7.55
CA ARG A 174 2.77 -12.92 8.70
C ARG A 174 2.83 -14.42 9.03
N TYR A 175 3.03 -15.24 8.00
CA TYR A 175 3.00 -16.70 8.07
C TYR A 175 4.35 -17.34 8.32
N ILE A 176 5.39 -16.55 8.54
CA ILE A 176 6.71 -17.03 8.95
C ILE A 176 6.70 -17.25 10.46
N ASP A 177 6.70 -18.51 10.89
CA ASP A 177 6.66 -18.87 12.32
C ASP A 177 7.93 -18.47 13.07
N HIS A 178 9.09 -18.60 12.41
CA HIS A 178 10.37 -18.25 13.02
C HIS A 178 10.51 -16.74 13.15
N VAL A 179 10.26 -16.22 14.34
CA VAL A 179 10.23 -14.78 14.66
C VAL A 179 11.51 -14.03 14.24
N PRO A 180 12.74 -14.53 14.49
CA PRO A 180 13.93 -13.84 14.03
C PRO A 180 13.99 -13.67 12.51
N THR A 181 13.69 -14.72 11.75
CA THR A 181 13.65 -14.67 10.27
C THR A 181 12.61 -13.66 9.78
N ARG A 182 11.40 -13.69 10.33
CA ARG A 182 10.34 -12.75 9.98
C ARG A 182 10.75 -11.30 10.22
N ASN A 183 11.29 -11.02 11.41
CA ASN A 183 11.68 -9.66 11.79
C ASN A 183 12.89 -9.17 10.96
N THR A 184 13.86 -10.04 10.68
CA THR A 184 14.99 -9.72 9.82
C THR A 184 14.55 -9.43 8.40
N ALA A 185 13.70 -10.28 7.80
CA ALA A 185 13.19 -10.07 6.45
C ALA A 185 12.40 -8.74 6.37
N PHE A 186 11.56 -8.45 7.35
CA PHE A 186 10.84 -7.18 7.43
C PHE A 186 11.81 -6.00 7.59
N GLY A 187 12.79 -6.08 8.47
CA GLY A 187 13.79 -5.02 8.67
C GLY A 187 14.59 -4.75 7.40
N VAL A 188 15.03 -5.80 6.69
CA VAL A 188 15.75 -5.66 5.42
C VAL A 188 14.84 -5.02 4.35
N SER A 189 13.56 -5.41 4.26
CA SER A 189 12.63 -4.81 3.31
C SER A 189 12.40 -3.31 3.56
N VAL A 190 12.39 -2.88 4.84
CA VAL A 190 12.30 -1.45 5.19
C VAL A 190 13.55 -0.68 4.75
N VAL A 191 14.74 -1.25 5.00
CA VAL A 191 16.01 -0.64 4.58
C VAL A 191 16.11 -0.57 3.07
N ASP A 192 15.80 -1.64 2.36
CA ASP A 192 15.78 -1.71 0.88
C ASP A 192 14.81 -0.67 0.29
N THR A 193 13.59 -0.60 0.80
CA THR A 193 12.62 0.42 0.38
C THR A 193 13.14 1.83 0.62
N ARG A 194 13.81 2.08 1.77
CA ARG A 194 14.37 3.41 2.04
C ARG A 194 15.55 3.72 1.13
N ALA A 195 16.41 2.74 0.82
CA ALA A 195 17.52 2.89 -0.10
C ALA A 195 17.03 3.29 -1.50
N SER A 196 16.01 2.61 -2.03
CA SER A 196 15.41 2.95 -3.34
C SER A 196 14.86 4.38 -3.44
N LEU A 197 14.58 5.05 -2.31
CA LEU A 197 14.08 6.42 -2.24
C LEU A 197 15.17 7.49 -2.07
N LEU A 198 16.45 7.10 -1.83
CA LEU A 198 17.52 8.07 -1.57
C LEU A 198 17.76 9.02 -2.75
N SER A 199 17.66 8.54 -3.97
CA SER A 199 17.79 9.38 -5.17
C SER A 199 16.57 10.30 -5.38
N ALA A 200 15.36 9.82 -5.13
CA ALA A 200 14.15 10.63 -5.24
C ALA A 200 14.08 11.74 -4.17
N GLU A 201 14.66 11.54 -3.01
CA GLU A 201 14.72 12.55 -1.95
C GLU A 201 15.44 13.83 -2.41
N LYS A 202 16.38 13.73 -3.34
CA LYS A 202 17.11 14.89 -3.91
C LYS A 202 16.22 15.84 -4.71
N LEU A 203 15.03 15.40 -5.09
CA LEU A 203 14.04 16.19 -5.83
C LEU A 203 13.16 17.04 -4.92
N ILE A 204 13.23 16.83 -3.61
CA ILE A 204 12.40 17.55 -2.64
C ILE A 204 12.90 18.99 -2.54
N ASN A 205 12.03 19.94 -2.86
CA ASN A 205 12.28 21.37 -2.76
C ASN A 205 11.21 22.02 -1.84
N GLY A 206 11.63 22.98 -1.03
CA GLY A 206 10.74 23.71 -0.15
C GLY A 206 10.36 22.89 1.12
N ASP A 207 9.09 23.02 1.53
CA ASP A 207 8.57 22.33 2.72
C ASP A 207 8.42 20.83 2.46
N LYS A 208 9.29 20.03 3.08
CA LYS A 208 9.34 18.57 2.94
C LYS A 208 8.00 17.91 3.32
N TYR A 209 7.30 18.41 4.34
CA TYR A 209 6.00 17.89 4.73
C TYR A 209 4.96 18.07 3.63
N ILE A 210 4.85 19.30 3.10
CA ILE A 210 3.91 19.62 2.01
C ILE A 210 4.21 18.80 0.77
N PHE A 211 5.51 18.69 0.41
CA PHE A 211 5.93 17.89 -0.73
C PHE A 211 5.48 16.42 -0.59
N ILE A 212 5.80 15.79 0.54
CA ILE A 212 5.48 14.36 0.79
C ILE A 212 3.97 14.15 0.83
N ARG A 213 3.20 15.04 1.48
CA ARG A 213 1.74 14.98 1.50
C ARG A 213 1.15 15.00 0.10
N ASN A 214 1.54 15.99 -0.68
CA ASN A 214 1.00 16.18 -2.04
C ASN A 214 1.40 15.03 -2.97
N ALA A 215 2.66 14.61 -2.93
CA ALA A 215 3.14 13.45 -3.71
C ALA A 215 2.36 12.18 -3.35
N TYR A 216 2.11 11.94 -2.04
CA TYR A 216 1.31 10.80 -1.61
C TYR A 216 -0.12 10.86 -2.13
N LEU A 217 -0.82 11.99 -1.95
CA LEU A 217 -2.21 12.14 -2.37
C LEU A 217 -2.39 12.00 -3.88
N GLN A 218 -1.52 12.63 -4.67
CA GLN A 218 -1.54 12.52 -6.13
C GLN A 218 -1.26 11.09 -6.62
N ASN A 219 -0.22 10.46 -6.07
CA ASN A 219 0.09 9.06 -6.40
C ASN A 219 -1.05 8.12 -6.01
N ARG A 220 -1.68 8.38 -4.86
CA ARG A 220 -2.79 7.56 -4.37
C ARG A 220 -4.02 7.68 -5.24
N GLU A 221 -4.38 8.89 -5.66
CA GLU A 221 -5.48 9.12 -6.58
C GLU A 221 -5.22 8.46 -7.94
N PHE A 222 -4.01 8.61 -8.48
CA PHE A 222 -3.59 7.96 -9.72
C PHE A 222 -3.74 6.44 -9.64
N LYS A 223 -3.29 5.81 -8.55
CA LYS A 223 -3.40 4.37 -8.35
C LYS A 223 -4.85 3.89 -8.23
N VAL A 224 -5.69 4.57 -7.43
CA VAL A 224 -7.12 4.22 -7.29
C VAL A 224 -7.88 4.32 -8.60
N LYS A 225 -7.44 5.20 -9.50
CA LYS A 225 -8.02 5.37 -10.85
C LYS A 225 -7.35 4.49 -11.92
N ASP A 226 -6.54 3.50 -11.56
CA ASP A 226 -5.80 2.63 -12.49
C ASP A 226 -4.96 3.39 -13.52
N GLY A 227 -4.32 4.46 -13.10
CA GLY A 227 -3.51 5.30 -13.98
C GLY A 227 -4.30 6.20 -14.94
N LYS A 228 -5.61 6.22 -14.84
CA LYS A 228 -6.45 7.11 -15.67
C LYS A 228 -6.41 8.51 -15.08
N VAL A 229 -5.69 9.40 -15.73
CA VAL A 229 -5.75 10.84 -15.44
C VAL A 229 -7.04 11.38 -16.06
N VAL A 230 -7.94 11.92 -15.26
CA VAL A 230 -9.05 12.71 -15.80
C VAL A 230 -8.47 14.09 -16.09
N ASP A 231 -8.25 14.38 -17.36
CA ASP A 231 -7.92 15.74 -17.80
C ASP A 231 -9.21 16.57 -17.71
N ASP A 232 -9.43 17.20 -16.57
CA ASP A 232 -10.46 18.21 -16.38
C ASP A 232 -9.94 19.56 -16.93
N PHE A 233 -9.90 19.67 -18.29
CA PHE A 233 -9.68 20.93 -19.00
C PHE A 233 -10.97 21.40 -19.67
#